data_465f12b2fe0f236dc17f1bc542c698dc
#
_entry.id   465f12b2fe0f236dc17f1bc542c698dc
#
_cell.length_a   1.000
_cell.length_b   1.000
_cell.length_c   1.000
_cell.angle_alpha   90.00
_cell.angle_beta   90.00
_cell.angle_gamma   90.00
#
_symmetry.space_group_name_H-M   'P 1'
#
loop_
_entity.id
_entity.type
_entity.pdbx_description
1 polymer ?
#
loop_
_entity_poly.entity_id
_entity_poly.type
_entity_poly.pdbx_seq_one_letter_code
_entity_poly.pdbx_strand_id
1 'polypeptide(L)'
;MERRNRHPESWGWDTAEGHRWLLRLVVAALFTFGLTRGVGAETLSEFFGRLRLEAHIGCSPSALRRVMEALEAVLLETAATWEHEGGAAGESKPIIGAVDDTFLEHMMLVFMDRASGSVVAEEVAADRRYATWDAVVTARLATLGGGVRSMVSDRAQALSTLAETGLACLSVPDVFPLLQDLTTSDALAMFSRLRHAQQA
;
A
#
# COMPACT_ATOMS: atom_id res chain seq x y z
N MET A 1 -15.69 42.78 7.30
CA MET A 1 -17.07 42.79 7.82
C MET A 1 -18.07 42.14 6.85
N GLU A 2 -18.02 42.40 5.56
CA GLU A 2 -18.99 41.86 4.56
C GLU A 2 -19.02 40.34 4.46
N ARG A 3 -17.88 39.69 4.58
CA ARG A 3 -17.72 38.20 4.54
C ARG A 3 -18.37 37.52 5.75
N ARG A 4 -18.26 38.12 6.93
CA ARG A 4 -18.83 37.65 8.19
C ARG A 4 -20.34 37.66 8.19
N ASN A 5 -20.96 38.64 7.49
CA ASN A 5 -22.40 38.77 7.36
C ASN A 5 -23.02 37.80 6.34
N ARG A 6 -22.23 37.31 5.35
CA ARG A 6 -22.70 36.34 4.35
C ARG A 6 -22.64 34.89 4.84
N HIS A 7 -21.68 34.56 5.72
CA HIS A 7 -21.47 33.23 6.22
C HIS A 7 -21.13 33.28 7.72
N PRO A 8 -22.12 33.59 8.57
CA PRO A 8 -21.91 33.74 10.01
C PRO A 8 -21.39 32.45 10.67
N GLU A 9 -21.68 31.28 10.08
CA GLU A 9 -21.21 29.97 10.53
C GLU A 9 -19.71 29.77 10.39
N SER A 10 -19.06 30.53 9.51
CA SER A 10 -17.61 30.37 9.21
C SER A 10 -16.70 31.29 10.02
N TRP A 11 -17.24 32.14 10.88
CA TRP A 11 -16.45 33.08 11.66
C TRP A 11 -15.40 32.41 12.57
N GLY A 12 -15.67 31.20 13.03
CA GLY A 12 -14.75 30.41 13.85
C GLY A 12 -13.45 30.07 13.14
N TRP A 13 -13.47 29.96 11.82
CA TRP A 13 -12.27 29.65 11.03
C TRP A 13 -11.29 30.82 10.93
N ASP A 14 -11.72 32.03 11.22
CA ASP A 14 -10.89 33.23 11.22
C ASP A 14 -10.11 33.39 12.54
N THR A 15 -10.39 32.58 13.56
CA THR A 15 -9.59 32.51 14.78
C THR A 15 -8.35 31.62 14.59
N ALA A 16 -7.28 31.88 15.33
CA ALA A 16 -6.07 31.05 15.24
C ALA A 16 -6.30 29.57 15.58
N GLU A 17 -7.19 29.28 16.51
CA GLU A 17 -7.56 27.92 16.91
C GLU A 17 -8.46 27.25 15.86
N GLY A 18 -9.47 27.97 15.38
CA GLY A 18 -10.35 27.48 14.31
C GLY A 18 -9.60 27.21 13.03
N HIS A 19 -8.66 28.09 12.66
CA HIS A 19 -7.82 27.89 11.50
C HIS A 19 -6.93 26.63 11.63
N ARG A 20 -6.29 26.43 12.79
CA ARG A 20 -5.50 25.20 13.05
C ARG A 20 -6.36 23.94 12.97
N TRP A 21 -7.58 23.98 13.52
CA TRP A 21 -8.51 22.87 13.45
C TRP A 21 -8.94 22.60 12.01
N LEU A 22 -9.24 23.64 11.24
CA LEU A 22 -9.59 23.53 9.82
C LEU A 22 -8.45 22.90 9.01
N LEU A 23 -7.21 23.32 9.24
CA LEU A 23 -6.05 22.71 8.57
C LEU A 23 -5.92 21.22 8.91
N ARG A 24 -6.11 20.85 10.17
CA ARG A 24 -6.11 19.42 10.57
C ARG A 24 -7.22 18.63 9.87
N LEU A 25 -8.41 19.19 9.76
CA LEU A 25 -9.54 18.56 9.07
C LEU A 25 -9.20 18.33 7.59
N VAL A 26 -8.66 19.36 6.93
CA VAL A 26 -8.29 19.29 5.50
C VAL A 26 -7.18 18.26 5.29
N VAL A 27 -6.11 18.28 6.08
CA VAL A 27 -5.02 17.32 6.00
C VAL A 27 -5.53 15.90 6.24
N ALA A 28 -6.37 15.70 7.26
CA ALA A 28 -6.96 14.39 7.54
C ALA A 28 -7.85 13.89 6.39
N ALA A 29 -8.63 14.78 5.77
CA ALA A 29 -9.46 14.43 4.63
C ALA A 29 -8.61 14.08 3.38
N LEU A 30 -7.56 14.85 3.09
CA LEU A 30 -6.65 14.59 1.98
C LEU A 30 -5.90 13.27 2.19
N PHE A 31 -5.41 13.03 3.40
CA PHE A 31 -4.75 11.77 3.73
C PHE A 31 -5.71 10.58 3.62
N THR A 32 -6.85 10.65 4.33
CA THR A 32 -7.77 9.50 4.42
C THR A 32 -8.46 9.20 3.10
N PHE A 33 -8.98 10.21 2.42
CA PHE A 33 -9.75 10.00 1.19
C PHE A 33 -8.85 10.06 -0.04
N GLY A 34 -7.92 11.00 -0.11
CA GLY A 34 -7.02 11.16 -1.25
C GLY A 34 -5.96 10.05 -1.31
N LEU A 35 -5.03 10.05 -0.36
CA LEU A 35 -3.88 9.16 -0.40
C LEU A 35 -4.26 7.69 -0.07
N THR A 36 -5.09 7.47 0.97
CA THR A 36 -5.39 6.10 1.41
C THR A 36 -6.51 5.44 0.58
N ARG A 37 -7.46 6.21 0.05
CA ARG A 37 -8.62 5.69 -0.68
C ARG A 37 -8.66 6.04 -2.16
N GLY A 38 -7.68 6.77 -2.67
CA GLY A 38 -7.57 7.12 -4.09
C GLY A 38 -8.65 8.06 -4.60
N VAL A 39 -9.31 8.84 -3.72
CA VAL A 39 -10.30 9.83 -4.15
C VAL A 39 -9.59 10.99 -4.85
N GLY A 40 -9.94 11.25 -6.11
CA GLY A 40 -9.31 12.26 -6.94
C GLY A 40 -9.52 13.70 -6.41
N ALA A 41 -8.59 14.57 -6.74
CA ALA A 41 -8.58 15.98 -6.31
C ALA A 41 -9.83 16.76 -6.77
N GLU A 42 -10.44 16.38 -7.87
CA GLU A 42 -11.69 16.97 -8.36
C GLU A 42 -12.84 16.73 -7.40
N THR A 43 -13.01 15.47 -6.95
CA THR A 43 -14.05 15.09 -5.99
C THR A 43 -13.82 15.75 -4.63
N LEU A 44 -12.56 15.83 -4.19
CA LEU A 44 -12.21 16.53 -2.94
C LEU A 44 -12.45 18.03 -3.05
N SER A 45 -12.19 18.64 -4.20
CA SER A 45 -12.51 20.05 -4.48
C SER A 45 -14.01 20.31 -4.38
N GLU A 46 -14.83 19.45 -4.97
CA GLU A 46 -16.28 19.52 -4.87
C GLU A 46 -16.76 19.35 -3.42
N PHE A 47 -16.20 18.38 -2.68
CA PHE A 47 -16.50 18.16 -1.26
C PHE A 47 -16.24 19.40 -0.41
N PHE A 48 -15.06 20.01 -0.54
CA PHE A 48 -14.72 21.23 0.19
C PHE A 48 -15.55 22.43 -0.26
N GLY A 49 -15.92 22.52 -1.54
CA GLY A 49 -16.82 23.52 -2.08
C GLY A 49 -18.24 23.42 -1.46
N ARG A 50 -18.77 22.17 -1.32
CA ARG A 50 -20.07 21.94 -0.64
C ARG A 50 -20.03 22.36 0.83
N LEU A 51 -18.89 22.27 1.49
CA LEU A 51 -18.65 22.77 2.85
C LEU A 51 -18.35 24.27 2.90
N ARG A 52 -18.33 24.97 1.74
CA ARG A 52 -18.04 26.41 1.61
C ARG A 52 -16.67 26.80 2.20
N LEU A 53 -15.69 25.88 2.12
CA LEU A 53 -14.36 26.10 2.67
C LEU A 53 -13.43 26.87 1.73
N GLU A 54 -13.81 27.09 0.47
CA GLU A 54 -13.04 27.84 -0.53
C GLU A 54 -12.70 29.26 -0.10
N ALA A 55 -13.44 29.77 0.86
CA ALA A 55 -13.19 31.09 1.44
C ALA A 55 -11.99 31.11 2.44
N HIS A 56 -11.61 29.95 2.95
CA HIS A 56 -10.63 29.81 4.04
C HIS A 56 -9.40 29.00 3.63
N ILE A 57 -9.54 28.14 2.63
CA ILE A 57 -8.47 27.26 2.12
C ILE A 57 -8.46 27.26 0.58
N GLY A 58 -7.31 26.90 0.01
CA GLY A 58 -7.18 26.68 -1.44
C GLY A 58 -7.79 25.35 -1.85
N CYS A 59 -9.05 25.36 -2.30
CA CYS A 59 -9.80 24.15 -2.67
C CYS A 59 -9.72 23.79 -4.15
N SER A 60 -8.97 24.49 -4.99
CA SER A 60 -8.87 24.13 -6.39
C SER A 60 -8.22 22.74 -6.55
N PRO A 61 -8.61 21.93 -7.56
CA PRO A 61 -8.00 20.62 -7.77
C PRO A 61 -6.48 20.65 -7.88
N SER A 62 -5.93 21.67 -8.54
CA SER A 62 -4.48 21.85 -8.68
C SER A 62 -3.79 22.20 -7.34
N ALA A 63 -4.46 22.94 -6.45
CA ALA A 63 -3.94 23.23 -5.13
C ALA A 63 -3.95 21.97 -4.25
N LEU A 64 -5.05 21.20 -4.31
CA LEU A 64 -5.19 19.96 -3.55
C LEU A 64 -4.16 18.89 -3.99
N ARG A 65 -3.93 18.74 -5.31
CA ARG A 65 -2.87 17.84 -5.81
C ARG A 65 -1.51 18.20 -5.24
N ARG A 66 -1.12 19.48 -5.30
CA ARG A 66 0.17 19.91 -4.72
C ARG A 66 0.29 19.65 -3.22
N VAL A 67 -0.81 19.78 -2.47
CA VAL A 67 -0.79 19.45 -1.02
C VAL A 67 -0.68 17.94 -0.82
N MET A 68 -1.37 17.12 -1.63
CA MET A 68 -1.28 15.66 -1.58
C MET A 68 0.14 15.17 -1.91
N GLU A 69 0.75 15.71 -2.97
CA GLU A 69 2.14 15.42 -3.35
C GLU A 69 3.14 15.80 -2.23
N ALA A 70 2.92 16.96 -1.60
CA ALA A 70 3.76 17.39 -0.47
C ALA A 70 3.56 16.49 0.78
N LEU A 71 2.34 16.06 1.06
CA LEU A 71 2.05 15.10 2.15
C LEU A 71 2.71 13.76 1.88
N GLU A 72 2.63 13.25 0.66
CA GLU A 72 3.27 12.01 0.25
C GLU A 72 4.80 12.09 0.43
N ALA A 73 5.43 13.16 -0.03
CA ALA A 73 6.86 13.39 0.14
C ALA A 73 7.29 13.40 1.61
N VAL A 74 6.54 14.09 2.49
CA VAL A 74 6.81 14.11 3.94
C VAL A 74 6.64 12.74 4.57
N LEU A 75 5.63 11.97 4.14
CA LEU A 75 5.41 10.61 4.63
C LEU A 75 6.57 9.69 4.26
N LEU A 76 7.05 9.75 3.00
CA LEU A 76 8.18 8.96 2.53
C LEU A 76 9.48 9.33 3.27
N GLU A 77 9.74 10.62 3.47
CA GLU A 77 10.91 11.09 4.24
C GLU A 77 10.85 10.64 5.70
N THR A 78 9.67 10.74 6.32
CA THR A 78 9.45 10.30 7.71
C THR A 78 9.62 8.79 7.84
N ALA A 79 9.07 8.01 6.90
CA ALA A 79 9.24 6.56 6.86
C ALA A 79 10.71 6.16 6.75
N ALA A 80 11.46 6.79 5.84
CA ALA A 80 12.89 6.54 5.68
C ALA A 80 13.69 6.87 6.96
N THR A 81 13.32 7.95 7.66
CA THR A 81 13.95 8.32 8.94
C THR A 81 13.67 7.25 10.02
N TRP A 82 12.42 6.83 10.17
CA TRP A 82 12.05 5.80 11.16
C TRP A 82 12.67 4.45 10.86
N GLU A 83 12.81 4.08 9.58
CA GLU A 83 13.50 2.86 9.18
C GLU A 83 14.99 2.90 9.57
N HIS A 84 15.62 4.03 9.34
CA HIS A 84 17.03 4.22 9.72
C HIS A 84 17.21 4.15 11.25
N GLU A 85 16.35 4.83 12.01
CA GLU A 85 16.39 4.82 13.48
C GLU A 85 16.06 3.43 14.05
N GLY A 86 15.05 2.74 13.48
CA GLY A 86 14.66 1.40 13.88
C GLY A 86 15.74 0.36 13.59
N GLY A 87 16.40 0.46 12.44
CA GLY A 87 17.55 -0.39 12.09
C GLY A 87 18.74 -0.18 13.03
N ALA A 88 18.99 1.06 13.44
CA ALA A 88 20.06 1.41 14.39
C ALA A 88 19.77 0.96 15.84
N ALA A 89 18.52 0.84 16.23
CA ALA A 89 18.11 0.41 17.59
C ALA A 89 18.31 -1.09 17.86
N GLY A 90 18.69 -1.89 16.87
CA GLY A 90 19.17 -3.27 17.05
C GLY A 90 18.11 -4.30 17.45
N GLU A 91 16.85 -3.96 17.53
CA GLU A 91 15.75 -4.93 17.74
C GLU A 91 15.30 -5.56 16.42
N SER A 92 16.16 -6.39 15.85
CA SER A 92 15.81 -7.17 14.65
C SER A 92 14.84 -8.28 15.01
N LYS A 93 13.56 -8.12 14.62
CA LYS A 93 12.59 -9.22 14.68
C LYS A 93 12.62 -10.01 13.38
N PRO A 94 12.60 -11.34 13.46
CA PRO A 94 12.56 -12.16 12.25
C PRO A 94 11.25 -11.94 11.49
N ILE A 95 11.36 -11.64 10.21
CA ILE A 95 10.23 -11.35 9.31
C ILE A 95 9.59 -12.66 8.86
N ILE A 96 8.27 -12.70 8.83
CA ILE A 96 7.51 -13.73 8.11
C ILE A 96 7.16 -13.13 6.75
N GLY A 97 8.01 -13.37 5.77
CA GLY A 97 7.91 -12.77 4.44
C GLY A 97 6.75 -13.35 3.63
N ALA A 98 6.11 -12.51 2.84
CA ALA A 98 5.30 -12.91 1.71
C ALA A 98 5.81 -12.17 0.47
N VAL A 99 5.95 -12.89 -0.62
CA VAL A 99 6.42 -12.35 -1.90
C VAL A 99 5.37 -12.60 -2.96
N ASP A 100 5.17 -11.58 -3.77
CA ASP A 100 4.28 -11.64 -4.92
C ASP A 100 4.81 -10.72 -6.02
N ASP A 101 4.51 -11.05 -7.27
CA ASP A 101 4.75 -10.17 -8.40
C ASP A 101 3.43 -9.77 -9.04
N THR A 102 3.29 -8.49 -9.35
CA THR A 102 2.13 -7.96 -10.04
C THR A 102 2.55 -7.18 -11.29
N PHE A 103 1.65 -7.09 -12.24
CA PHE A 103 1.90 -6.36 -13.48
C PHE A 103 0.85 -5.24 -13.62
N LEU A 104 1.35 -3.98 -13.38
CA LEU A 104 0.58 -2.74 -13.55
C LEU A 104 1.29 -1.92 -14.60
N GLU A 105 1.20 -1.95 -15.83
CA GLU A 105 2.04 -1.31 -16.85
C GLU A 105 3.51 -1.78 -16.81
N HIS A 106 4.08 -1.94 -15.63
CA HIS A 106 5.39 -2.50 -15.35
C HIS A 106 5.27 -3.65 -14.37
N MET A 107 6.26 -4.55 -14.42
CA MET A 107 6.36 -5.62 -13.42
C MET A 107 6.82 -5.02 -12.10
N MET A 108 6.11 -5.31 -11.05
CA MET A 108 6.39 -4.85 -9.69
C MET A 108 6.61 -6.06 -8.79
N LEU A 109 7.74 -6.07 -8.11
CA LEU A 109 8.08 -7.08 -7.11
C LEU A 109 7.70 -6.53 -5.74
N VAL A 110 6.96 -7.30 -4.96
CA VAL A 110 6.50 -6.89 -3.64
C VAL A 110 6.94 -7.93 -2.61
N PHE A 111 7.64 -7.46 -1.58
CA PHE A 111 7.99 -8.25 -0.40
C PHE A 111 7.41 -7.59 0.84
N MET A 112 6.59 -8.30 1.60
CA MET A 112 5.91 -7.78 2.78
C MET A 112 6.15 -8.66 4.00
N ASP A 113 6.09 -8.06 5.20
CA ASP A 113 6.01 -8.80 6.46
C ASP A 113 4.56 -9.12 6.80
N ARG A 114 4.22 -10.40 6.84
CA ARG A 114 2.86 -10.86 7.14
C ARG A 114 2.43 -10.58 8.58
N ALA A 115 3.37 -10.47 9.49
CA ALA A 115 3.04 -10.26 10.89
C ALA A 115 2.55 -8.82 11.15
N SER A 116 3.21 -7.84 10.54
CA SER A 116 2.84 -6.41 10.66
C SER A 116 1.93 -5.93 9.53
N GLY A 117 1.91 -6.62 8.39
CA GLY A 117 1.28 -6.15 7.15
C GLY A 117 2.08 -5.05 6.44
N SER A 118 3.30 -4.78 6.87
CA SER A 118 4.15 -3.75 6.27
C SER A 118 4.78 -4.24 4.97
N VAL A 119 4.81 -3.39 3.95
CA VAL A 119 5.61 -3.61 2.74
C VAL A 119 7.07 -3.37 3.09
N VAL A 120 7.89 -4.39 2.95
CA VAL A 120 9.34 -4.38 3.23
C VAL A 120 10.11 -3.89 2.02
N ALA A 121 9.76 -4.38 0.83
CA ALA A 121 10.31 -3.92 -0.43
C ALA A 121 9.24 -3.89 -1.51
N GLU A 122 9.31 -2.87 -2.35
CA GLU A 122 8.49 -2.71 -3.55
C GLU A 122 9.40 -2.13 -4.63
N GLU A 123 9.53 -2.82 -5.76
CA GLU A 123 10.47 -2.43 -6.81
C GLU A 123 9.90 -2.72 -8.20
N VAL A 124 10.02 -1.75 -9.08
CA VAL A 124 9.75 -1.94 -10.51
C VAL A 124 10.92 -2.67 -11.15
N ALA A 125 10.68 -3.87 -11.65
CA ALA A 125 11.72 -4.74 -12.17
C ALA A 125 11.52 -5.08 -13.65
N ALA A 126 12.62 -5.36 -14.33
CA ALA A 126 12.59 -5.81 -15.72
C ALA A 126 12.14 -7.29 -15.85
N ASP A 127 12.39 -8.09 -14.81
CA ASP A 127 12.01 -9.48 -14.75
C ASP A 127 11.82 -9.96 -13.31
N ARG A 128 11.30 -11.20 -13.14
CA ARG A 128 11.07 -11.87 -11.86
C ARG A 128 12.02 -13.01 -11.57
N ARG A 129 13.23 -12.93 -12.10
CA ARG A 129 14.25 -13.99 -11.90
C ARG A 129 14.78 -13.97 -10.48
N TYR A 130 15.33 -15.10 -10.05
CA TYR A 130 15.98 -15.24 -8.76
C TYR A 130 16.95 -14.09 -8.46
N ALA A 131 17.87 -13.79 -9.38
CA ALA A 131 18.89 -12.77 -9.17
C ALA A 131 18.28 -11.35 -8.92
N THR A 132 17.17 -11.03 -9.59
CA THR A 132 16.47 -9.76 -9.41
C THR A 132 15.80 -9.72 -8.03
N TRP A 133 15.11 -10.77 -7.65
CA TRP A 133 14.51 -10.90 -6.32
C TRP A 133 15.55 -10.85 -5.20
N ASP A 134 16.65 -11.61 -5.36
CA ASP A 134 17.72 -11.66 -4.37
C ASP A 134 18.36 -10.29 -4.14
N ALA A 135 18.63 -9.55 -5.21
CA ALA A 135 19.17 -8.19 -5.12
C ALA A 135 18.22 -7.24 -4.37
N VAL A 136 16.94 -7.25 -4.70
CA VAL A 136 15.93 -6.36 -4.09
C VAL A 136 15.75 -6.68 -2.60
N VAL A 137 15.50 -7.94 -2.28
CA VAL A 137 15.20 -8.36 -0.90
C VAL A 137 16.41 -8.24 0.00
N THR A 138 17.59 -8.67 -0.47
CA THR A 138 18.83 -8.64 0.32
C THR A 138 19.25 -7.20 0.62
N ALA A 139 19.20 -6.30 -0.36
CA ALA A 139 19.51 -4.90 -0.15
C ALA A 139 18.60 -4.27 0.93
N ARG A 140 17.33 -4.61 0.91
CA ARG A 140 16.36 -4.09 1.85
C ARG A 140 16.52 -4.66 3.26
N LEU A 141 16.73 -5.97 3.37
CA LEU A 141 16.99 -6.62 4.66
C LEU A 141 18.29 -6.13 5.32
N ALA A 142 19.31 -5.82 4.53
CA ALA A 142 20.54 -5.22 5.04
C ALA A 142 20.30 -3.87 5.69
N THR A 143 19.40 -3.04 5.14
CA THR A 143 19.02 -1.75 5.71
C THR A 143 18.24 -1.91 7.02
N LEU A 144 17.36 -2.92 7.10
CA LEU A 144 16.52 -3.17 8.28
C LEU A 144 17.23 -3.98 9.39
N GLY A 145 18.40 -4.55 9.12
CA GLY A 145 19.14 -5.39 10.06
C GLY A 145 18.40 -6.68 10.44
N GLY A 146 17.39 -7.09 9.66
CA GLY A 146 16.50 -8.22 9.94
C GLY A 146 16.81 -9.47 9.15
N GLY A 147 16.41 -10.64 9.68
CA GLY A 147 16.42 -11.92 8.98
C GLY A 147 15.00 -12.40 8.64
N VAL A 148 14.87 -13.28 7.66
CA VAL A 148 13.59 -13.88 7.29
C VAL A 148 13.48 -15.27 7.94
N ARG A 149 12.43 -15.49 8.71
CA ARG A 149 12.16 -16.79 9.35
C ARG A 149 11.52 -17.78 8.37
N SER A 150 10.58 -17.30 7.60
CA SER A 150 9.87 -18.09 6.59
C SER A 150 9.35 -17.16 5.50
N MET A 151 9.18 -17.68 4.30
CA MET A 151 8.70 -16.93 3.15
C MET A 151 7.52 -17.67 2.50
N VAL A 152 6.41 -16.98 2.33
CA VAL A 152 5.21 -17.49 1.65
C VAL A 152 5.25 -17.01 0.19
N SER A 153 5.04 -17.91 -0.76
CA SER A 153 5.02 -17.62 -2.19
C SER A 153 4.12 -18.58 -2.98
N ASP A 154 3.86 -18.25 -4.23
CA ASP A 154 3.12 -19.07 -5.21
C ASP A 154 3.86 -20.33 -5.69
N ARG A 155 5.05 -20.64 -5.13
CA ARG A 155 5.95 -21.72 -5.55
C ARG A 155 6.63 -21.51 -6.90
N ALA A 156 6.69 -20.31 -7.44
CA ALA A 156 7.54 -20.04 -8.58
C ALA A 156 8.98 -20.45 -8.26
N GLN A 157 9.66 -21.10 -9.21
CA GLN A 157 11.01 -21.65 -9.01
C GLN A 157 12.00 -20.59 -8.47
N ALA A 158 11.91 -19.36 -8.97
CA ALA A 158 12.75 -18.25 -8.52
C ALA A 158 12.55 -17.95 -7.04
N LEU A 159 11.29 -17.95 -6.56
CA LEU A 159 10.93 -17.66 -5.18
C LEU A 159 11.29 -18.81 -4.22
N SER A 160 11.13 -20.05 -4.66
CA SER A 160 11.59 -21.21 -3.89
C SER A 160 13.12 -21.17 -3.72
N THR A 161 13.85 -20.85 -4.78
CA THR A 161 15.32 -20.68 -4.73
C THR A 161 15.71 -19.50 -3.84
N LEU A 162 14.97 -18.39 -3.88
CA LEU A 162 15.21 -17.24 -2.99
C LEU A 162 15.08 -17.64 -1.52
N ALA A 163 14.01 -18.37 -1.16
CA ALA A 163 13.82 -18.81 0.22
C ALA A 163 14.94 -19.73 0.69
N GLU A 164 15.24 -20.76 -0.10
CA GLU A 164 16.16 -21.83 0.30
C GLU A 164 17.65 -21.41 0.23
N THR A 165 18.03 -20.71 -0.83
CA THR A 165 19.44 -20.38 -1.11
C THR A 165 19.78 -18.93 -0.76
N GLY A 166 18.93 -17.98 -1.13
CA GLY A 166 19.20 -16.54 -0.88
C GLY A 166 19.00 -16.15 0.58
N LEU A 167 17.87 -16.53 1.15
CA LEU A 167 17.47 -16.12 2.50
C LEU A 167 17.71 -17.21 3.56
N ALA A 168 18.03 -18.43 3.14
CA ALA A 168 18.22 -19.61 4.01
C ALA A 168 17.03 -19.78 5.00
N CYS A 169 15.81 -19.60 4.53
CA CYS A 169 14.59 -19.64 5.33
C CYS A 169 13.61 -20.72 4.86
N LEU A 170 12.59 -21.00 5.67
CA LEU A 170 11.56 -21.97 5.32
C LEU A 170 10.68 -21.41 4.17
N SER A 171 10.60 -22.14 3.05
CA SER A 171 9.66 -21.86 1.97
C SER A 171 8.29 -22.44 2.30
N VAL A 172 7.28 -21.60 2.32
CA VAL A 172 5.88 -21.97 2.62
C VAL A 172 5.03 -21.69 1.38
N PRO A 173 4.30 -22.69 0.86
CA PRO A 173 3.42 -22.44 -0.28
C PRO A 173 2.24 -21.55 0.11
N ASP A 174 1.86 -20.65 -0.80
CA ASP A 174 0.59 -19.95 -0.67
C ASP A 174 -0.57 -20.95 -0.85
N VAL A 175 -1.52 -20.89 0.06
CA VAL A 175 -2.68 -21.77 0.09
C VAL A 175 -3.73 -21.35 -0.94
N PHE A 176 -3.75 -20.08 -1.34
CA PHE A 176 -4.75 -19.55 -2.26
C PHE A 176 -4.72 -20.20 -3.64
N PRO A 177 -3.60 -20.34 -4.34
CA PRO A 177 -3.52 -21.06 -5.61
C PRO A 177 -3.98 -22.52 -5.46
N LEU A 178 -3.62 -23.20 -4.37
CA LEU A 178 -4.02 -24.57 -4.08
C LEU A 178 -5.53 -24.70 -3.92
N LEU A 179 -6.18 -23.79 -3.20
CA LEU A 179 -7.64 -23.75 -3.06
C LEU A 179 -8.33 -23.46 -4.39
N GLN A 180 -7.75 -22.58 -5.20
CA GLN A 180 -8.27 -22.26 -6.53
C GLN A 180 -8.22 -23.48 -7.46
N ASP A 181 -7.14 -24.22 -7.47
CA ASP A 181 -6.99 -25.45 -8.26
C ASP A 181 -7.96 -26.52 -7.82
N LEU A 182 -8.16 -26.72 -6.52
CA LEU A 182 -9.13 -27.65 -5.98
C LEU A 182 -10.56 -27.27 -6.38
N THR A 183 -10.95 -26.01 -6.19
CA THR A 183 -12.31 -25.57 -6.55
C THR A 183 -12.56 -25.62 -8.05
N THR A 184 -11.57 -25.32 -8.87
CA THR A 184 -11.68 -25.41 -10.33
C THR A 184 -11.79 -26.86 -10.80
N SER A 185 -11.00 -27.77 -10.25
CA SER A 185 -11.04 -29.20 -10.60
C SER A 185 -12.36 -29.86 -10.18
N ASP A 186 -12.87 -29.52 -8.98
CA ASP A 186 -14.16 -30.01 -8.51
C ASP A 186 -15.33 -29.47 -9.34
N ALA A 187 -15.29 -28.17 -9.69
CA ALA A 187 -16.30 -27.58 -10.58
C ALA A 187 -16.31 -28.26 -11.96
N LEU A 188 -15.14 -28.46 -12.56
CA LEU A 188 -15.04 -29.15 -13.87
C LEU A 188 -15.52 -30.59 -13.81
N ALA A 189 -15.22 -31.33 -12.75
CA ALA A 189 -15.70 -32.70 -12.53
C ALA A 189 -17.24 -32.75 -12.39
N MET A 190 -17.78 -31.77 -11.65
CA MET A 190 -19.23 -31.65 -11.45
C MET A 190 -19.96 -31.30 -12.77
N PHE A 191 -19.43 -30.34 -13.56
CA PHE A 191 -19.96 -30.01 -14.87
C PHE A 191 -19.89 -31.18 -15.85
N SER A 192 -18.84 -31.98 -15.82
CA SER A 192 -18.72 -33.21 -16.64
C SER A 192 -19.80 -34.22 -16.29
N ARG A 193 -20.01 -34.47 -14.99
CA ARG A 193 -21.08 -35.39 -14.52
C ARG A 193 -22.49 -34.93 -14.91
N LEU A 194 -22.76 -33.61 -14.77
CA LEU A 194 -24.05 -33.04 -15.19
C LEU A 194 -24.28 -33.20 -16.70
N ARG A 195 -23.26 -32.95 -17.51
CA ARG A 195 -23.35 -33.12 -18.97
C ARG A 195 -23.65 -34.56 -19.36
N HIS A 196 -23.00 -35.55 -18.75
CA HIS A 196 -23.25 -36.94 -18.97
C HIS A 196 -24.67 -37.35 -18.54
N ALA A 197 -25.18 -36.86 -17.43
CA ALA A 197 -26.53 -37.12 -16.95
C ALA A 197 -27.64 -36.51 -17.85
N GLN A 198 -27.34 -35.43 -18.56
CA GLN A 198 -28.27 -34.80 -19.52
C GLN A 198 -28.31 -35.52 -20.88
N GLN A 199 -27.31 -36.34 -21.17
CA GLN A 199 -27.22 -37.11 -22.45
C GLN A 199 -27.72 -38.53 -22.33
N ALA A 200 -28.03 -39.00 -21.13
CA ALA A 200 -28.62 -40.30 -20.83
C ALA A 200 -30.15 -40.22 -20.68
#